data_5c7b5a2e58d51b10dec700722dd7a7c6
#
_entry.id   5c7b5a2e58d51b10dec700722dd7a7c6
#
_cell.length_a   1.000
_cell.length_b   1.000
_cell.length_c   1.000
_cell.angle_alpha   90.00
_cell.angle_beta   90.00
_cell.angle_gamma   90.00
#
_symmetry.space_group_name_H-M   'P 1'
#
loop_
_entity.id
_entity.type
_entity.pdbx_description
1 polymer ?
#
loop_
_entity_poly.entity_id
_entity_poly.type
_entity_poly.pdbx_seq_one_letter_code
_entity_poly.pdbx_strand_id
1 'polypeptide(L)'
;DKTGILVYDAATAADLETAGRQLFQNGTPPVLAGCAGFAAFLPELLGLSDGRVVETPQLDPRLLVLCGSVNPITLQQMDTAEKAGFTRLRLTPRQKLEPGYWASADGKAALAEIEQMLAANPHCIIETNDAGGNQLTADYAAARGIDLDGLRVGISGSVGQMFGALFG
;
A
#
# COMPACT_ATOMS: atom_id res chain seq x y z
N ASP A 1 -28.02 -23.89 -20.45
CA ASP A 1 -26.61 -23.95 -20.00
C ASP A 1 -25.89 -22.70 -20.50
N LYS A 2 -25.61 -21.78 -19.58
CA LYS A 2 -24.74 -20.64 -19.87
C LYS A 2 -23.31 -21.05 -19.46
N THR A 3 -22.54 -21.54 -20.41
CA THR A 3 -21.09 -21.74 -20.23
C THR A 3 -20.38 -20.51 -20.71
N GLY A 4 -19.50 -19.93 -19.85
CA GLY A 4 -18.70 -18.77 -20.19
C GLY A 4 -18.55 -17.80 -19.04
N ILE A 5 -17.97 -16.64 -19.32
CA ILE A 5 -17.78 -15.53 -18.38
C ILE A 5 -18.95 -14.56 -18.55
N LEU A 6 -19.64 -14.25 -17.44
CA LEU A 6 -20.67 -13.22 -17.39
C LEU A 6 -20.04 -11.97 -16.78
N VAL A 7 -20.19 -10.84 -17.45
CA VAL A 7 -19.70 -9.54 -17.00
C VAL A 7 -20.91 -8.67 -16.66
N TYR A 8 -20.89 -8.05 -15.49
CA TYR A 8 -21.90 -7.09 -15.05
C TYR A 8 -21.25 -5.73 -14.88
N ASP A 9 -21.77 -4.73 -15.56
CA ASP A 9 -21.37 -3.35 -15.39
C ASP A 9 -22.12 -2.74 -14.19
N ALA A 10 -21.42 -1.90 -13.41
CA ALA A 10 -21.97 -1.18 -12.29
C ALA A 10 -21.30 0.19 -12.17
N ALA A 11 -22.09 1.25 -12.11
CA ALA A 11 -21.63 2.62 -11.91
C ALA A 11 -21.79 3.08 -10.45
N THR A 12 -22.70 2.44 -9.71
CA THR A 12 -23.03 2.81 -8.33
C THR A 12 -23.01 1.57 -7.41
N ALA A 13 -23.01 1.80 -6.10
CA ALA A 13 -23.15 0.73 -5.11
C ALA A 13 -24.48 -0.03 -5.26
N ALA A 14 -25.56 0.66 -5.61
CA ALA A 14 -26.88 0.04 -5.85
C ALA A 14 -26.87 -0.88 -7.07
N ASP A 15 -26.11 -0.55 -8.11
CA ASP A 15 -25.94 -1.41 -9.29
C ASP A 15 -25.17 -2.68 -8.90
N LEU A 16 -24.11 -2.55 -8.08
CA LEU A 16 -23.34 -3.70 -7.58
C LEU A 16 -24.20 -4.63 -6.72
N GLU A 17 -25.03 -4.08 -5.84
CA GLU A 17 -25.96 -4.84 -5.03
C GLU A 17 -26.98 -5.58 -5.91
N THR A 18 -27.56 -4.89 -6.89
CA THR A 18 -28.52 -5.47 -7.84
C THR A 18 -27.89 -6.61 -8.65
N ALA A 19 -26.69 -6.41 -9.19
CA ALA A 19 -25.94 -7.42 -9.90
C ALA A 19 -25.64 -8.63 -9.00
N GLY A 20 -25.23 -8.38 -7.75
CA GLY A 20 -25.01 -9.41 -6.74
C GLY A 20 -26.28 -10.24 -6.49
N ARG A 21 -27.41 -9.60 -6.20
CA ARG A 21 -28.67 -10.29 -5.96
C ARG A 21 -29.11 -11.13 -7.16
N GLN A 22 -28.91 -10.64 -8.41
CA GLN A 22 -29.19 -11.41 -9.62
C GLN A 22 -28.29 -12.65 -9.76
N LEU A 23 -26.99 -12.52 -9.46
CA LEU A 23 -26.03 -13.62 -9.51
C LEU A 23 -26.40 -14.76 -8.55
N PHE A 24 -26.95 -14.43 -7.39
CA PHE A 24 -27.30 -15.40 -6.34
C PHE A 24 -28.74 -15.91 -6.39
N GLN A 25 -29.58 -15.45 -7.31
CA GLN A 25 -30.99 -15.90 -7.43
C GLN A 25 -31.15 -17.39 -7.64
N ASN A 26 -30.22 -18.04 -8.33
CA ASN A 26 -30.28 -19.47 -8.68
C ASN A 26 -29.23 -20.31 -7.93
N GLY A 27 -28.83 -19.86 -6.75
CA GLY A 27 -27.77 -20.46 -5.93
C GLY A 27 -26.45 -19.75 -6.04
N THR A 28 -25.47 -20.20 -5.27
CA THR A 28 -24.13 -19.59 -5.24
C THR A 28 -23.37 -19.91 -6.51
N PRO A 29 -22.91 -18.93 -7.31
CA PRO A 29 -22.09 -19.18 -8.47
C PRO A 29 -20.73 -19.77 -8.06
N PRO A 30 -20.14 -20.67 -8.89
CA PRO A 30 -18.94 -21.42 -8.50
C PRO A 30 -17.68 -20.57 -8.43
N VAL A 31 -17.60 -19.50 -9.21
CA VAL A 31 -16.46 -18.57 -9.25
C VAL A 31 -16.96 -17.14 -9.42
N LEU A 32 -16.44 -16.23 -8.59
CA LEU A 32 -16.72 -14.81 -8.64
C LEU A 32 -15.41 -14.04 -8.77
N ALA A 33 -15.40 -12.98 -9.57
CA ALA A 33 -14.33 -12.02 -9.66
C ALA A 33 -14.91 -10.61 -9.55
N GLY A 34 -14.30 -9.77 -8.72
CA GLY A 34 -14.76 -8.40 -8.52
C GLY A 34 -13.78 -7.58 -7.69
N CYS A 35 -13.99 -6.26 -7.66
CA CYS A 35 -13.23 -5.33 -6.83
C CYS A 35 -13.76 -5.31 -5.38
N ALA A 36 -13.06 -4.57 -4.51
CA ALA A 36 -13.42 -4.40 -3.10
C ALA A 36 -14.87 -3.92 -2.89
N GLY A 37 -15.38 -3.05 -3.80
CA GLY A 37 -16.76 -2.58 -3.76
C GLY A 37 -17.79 -3.72 -3.86
N PHE A 38 -17.57 -4.71 -4.70
CA PHE A 38 -18.44 -5.90 -4.77
C PHE A 38 -18.24 -6.82 -3.56
N ALA A 39 -17.00 -6.99 -3.12
CA ALA A 39 -16.67 -7.83 -1.97
C ALA A 39 -17.41 -7.39 -0.68
N ALA A 40 -17.70 -6.09 -0.53
CA ALA A 40 -18.43 -5.55 0.61
C ALA A 40 -19.87 -6.11 0.74
N PHE A 41 -20.49 -6.57 -0.36
CA PHE A 41 -21.84 -7.16 -0.35
C PHE A 41 -21.83 -8.69 -0.14
N LEU A 42 -20.69 -9.36 -0.33
CA LEU A 42 -20.62 -10.82 -0.25
C LEU A 42 -21.06 -11.40 1.11
N PRO A 43 -20.74 -10.82 2.26
CA PRO A 43 -21.20 -11.35 3.55
C PRO A 43 -22.72 -11.45 3.63
N GLU A 44 -23.45 -10.44 3.16
CA GLU A 44 -24.92 -10.45 3.12
C GLU A 44 -25.45 -11.43 2.09
N LEU A 45 -24.94 -11.39 0.85
CA LEU A 45 -25.36 -12.25 -0.25
C LEU A 45 -25.16 -13.74 0.02
N LEU A 46 -24.12 -14.08 0.79
CA LEU A 46 -23.79 -15.46 1.19
C LEU A 46 -24.38 -15.86 2.55
N GLY A 47 -25.07 -14.96 3.25
CA GLY A 47 -25.58 -15.22 4.58
C GLY A 47 -24.48 -15.48 5.62
N LEU A 48 -23.30 -14.89 5.46
CA LEU A 48 -22.13 -15.06 6.33
C LEU A 48 -22.09 -14.06 7.48
N SER A 49 -23.00 -13.09 7.52
CA SER A 49 -23.07 -12.13 8.62
C SER A 49 -23.72 -12.81 9.84
N ASP A 50 -22.99 -12.88 10.94
CA ASP A 50 -23.47 -13.38 12.23
C ASP A 50 -23.95 -12.24 13.17
N GLY A 51 -23.96 -11.01 12.67
CA GLY A 51 -24.36 -9.80 13.41
C GLY A 51 -23.38 -9.39 14.53
N ARG A 52 -22.23 -10.04 14.64
CA ARG A 52 -21.22 -9.65 15.63
C ARG A 52 -20.58 -8.33 15.25
N VAL A 53 -20.53 -7.41 16.20
CA VAL A 53 -19.71 -6.21 16.09
C VAL A 53 -18.29 -6.58 16.50
N VAL A 54 -17.34 -6.43 15.57
CA VAL A 54 -15.93 -6.59 15.89
C VAL A 54 -15.52 -5.40 16.76
N GLU A 55 -15.09 -5.66 17.99
CA GLU A 55 -14.57 -4.61 18.85
C GLU A 55 -13.33 -4.00 18.22
N THR A 56 -13.26 -2.66 18.18
CA THR A 56 -12.07 -1.95 17.70
C THR A 56 -10.93 -2.23 18.69
N PRO A 57 -9.82 -2.82 18.24
CA PRO A 57 -8.71 -3.10 19.13
C PRO A 57 -8.12 -1.79 19.67
N GLN A 58 -7.71 -1.81 20.93
CA GLN A 58 -6.92 -0.71 21.50
C GLN A 58 -5.49 -0.80 20.93
N LEU A 59 -5.17 0.09 20.02
CA LEU A 59 -3.86 0.16 19.37
C LEU A 59 -2.99 1.22 20.05
N ASP A 60 -1.67 1.08 19.93
CA ASP A 60 -0.74 2.17 20.24
C ASP A 60 -1.13 3.40 19.38
N PRO A 61 -1.24 4.59 19.96
CA PRO A 61 -1.59 5.80 19.21
C PRO A 61 -0.51 6.20 18.19
N ARG A 62 0.70 5.62 18.27
CA ARG A 62 1.75 5.87 17.29
C ARG A 62 1.47 5.12 16.00
N LEU A 63 1.68 5.79 14.88
CA LEU A 63 1.43 5.23 13.55
C LEU A 63 2.62 5.50 12.63
N LEU A 64 3.18 4.42 12.10
CA LEU A 64 4.12 4.49 10.99
C LEU A 64 3.44 4.00 9.71
N VAL A 65 3.39 4.87 8.71
CA VAL A 65 2.91 4.56 7.35
C VAL A 65 4.10 4.35 6.44
N LEU A 66 4.19 3.16 5.82
CA LEU A 66 5.12 2.90 4.73
C LEU A 66 4.39 3.01 3.40
N CYS A 67 4.76 3.98 2.57
CA CYS A 67 4.11 4.24 1.28
C CYS A 67 5.03 3.92 0.11
N GLY A 68 4.68 2.87 -0.66
CA GLY A 68 5.32 2.50 -1.94
C GLY A 68 4.42 2.76 -3.15
N SER A 69 3.24 3.30 -2.97
CA SER A 69 2.23 3.48 -4.03
C SER A 69 2.50 4.73 -4.86
N VAL A 70 2.42 4.58 -6.18
CA VAL A 70 2.45 5.70 -7.16
C VAL A 70 1.04 6.16 -7.56
N ASN A 71 -0.01 5.58 -6.95
CA ASN A 71 -1.39 5.95 -7.25
C ASN A 71 -1.66 7.42 -6.82
N PRO A 72 -2.21 8.27 -7.70
CA PRO A 72 -2.45 9.68 -7.39
C PRO A 72 -3.30 9.91 -6.13
N ILE A 73 -4.28 9.04 -5.86
CA ILE A 73 -5.11 9.12 -4.65
C ILE A 73 -4.25 8.86 -3.41
N THR A 74 -3.37 7.85 -3.44
CA THR A 74 -2.47 7.57 -2.31
C THR A 74 -1.51 8.74 -2.07
N LEU A 75 -0.95 9.31 -3.13
CA LEU A 75 -0.06 10.48 -3.00
C LEU A 75 -0.80 11.67 -2.37
N GLN A 76 -2.03 11.93 -2.77
CA GLN A 76 -2.88 12.96 -2.16
C GLN A 76 -3.18 12.67 -0.69
N GLN A 77 -3.39 11.41 -0.31
CA GLN A 77 -3.54 11.00 1.09
C GLN A 77 -2.28 11.29 1.91
N MET A 78 -1.08 11.00 1.37
CA MET A 78 0.19 11.32 2.03
C MET A 78 0.37 12.82 2.21
N ASP A 79 0.04 13.63 1.20
CA ASP A 79 0.09 15.10 1.29
C ASP A 79 -0.90 15.64 2.32
N THR A 80 -2.07 15.03 2.44
CA THR A 80 -3.09 15.40 3.44
C THR A 80 -2.61 15.05 4.85
N ALA A 81 -2.02 13.88 5.04
CA ALA A 81 -1.48 13.46 6.32
C ALA A 81 -0.30 14.35 6.76
N GLU A 82 0.61 14.72 5.84
CA GLU A 82 1.70 15.64 6.11
C GLU A 82 1.18 17.02 6.59
N LYS A 83 0.16 17.56 5.91
CA LYS A 83 -0.53 18.81 6.31
C LYS A 83 -1.24 18.68 7.67
N ALA A 84 -1.66 17.48 8.05
CA ALA A 84 -2.27 17.17 9.34
C ALA A 84 -1.23 16.93 10.46
N GLY A 85 0.07 17.08 10.16
CA GLY A 85 1.14 17.01 11.16
C GLY A 85 1.92 15.69 11.21
N PHE A 86 1.72 14.81 10.24
CA PHE A 86 2.59 13.63 10.10
C PHE A 86 3.99 14.06 9.63
N THR A 87 5.01 13.54 10.30
CA THR A 87 6.40 13.71 9.84
C THR A 87 6.66 12.77 8.66
N ARG A 88 7.08 13.34 7.51
CA ARG A 88 7.25 12.60 6.26
C ARG A 88 8.71 12.54 5.82
N LEU A 89 9.23 11.34 5.65
CA LEU A 89 10.56 11.05 5.12
C LEU A 89 10.42 10.42 3.74
N ARG A 90 11.08 11.00 2.74
CA ARG A 90 11.23 10.41 1.40
C ARG A 90 12.61 9.78 1.27
N LEU A 91 12.65 8.50 0.93
CA LEU A 91 13.90 7.79 0.70
C LEU A 91 14.57 8.31 -0.57
N THR A 92 15.87 8.56 -0.49
CA THR A 92 16.67 8.96 -1.65
C THR A 92 16.82 7.81 -2.65
N PRO A 93 17.12 8.08 -3.93
CA PRO A 93 17.39 7.04 -4.92
C PRO A 93 18.48 6.06 -4.47
N ARG A 94 19.52 6.55 -3.79
CA ARG A 94 20.61 5.74 -3.25
C ARG A 94 20.12 4.78 -2.16
N GLN A 95 19.32 5.26 -1.22
CA GLN A 95 18.69 4.45 -0.18
C GLN A 95 17.79 3.36 -0.74
N LYS A 96 17.13 3.63 -1.86
CA LYS A 96 16.21 2.70 -2.52
C LYS A 96 16.90 1.63 -3.36
N LEU A 97 18.02 1.95 -4.01
CA LEU A 97 18.55 1.15 -5.11
C LEU A 97 20.01 0.74 -4.96
N GLU A 98 20.77 1.31 -4.02
CA GLU A 98 22.16 0.90 -3.81
C GLU A 98 22.23 -0.42 -3.03
N PRO A 99 22.80 -1.48 -3.62
CA PRO A 99 22.94 -2.77 -2.93
C PRO A 99 23.72 -2.63 -1.64
N GLY A 100 23.16 -3.16 -0.55
CA GLY A 100 23.83 -3.14 0.76
C GLY A 100 23.90 -1.78 1.43
N TYR A 101 23.18 -0.76 0.94
CA TYR A 101 23.20 0.59 1.50
C TYR A 101 22.99 0.57 3.03
N TRP A 102 21.97 -0.12 3.52
CA TRP A 102 21.62 -0.13 4.94
C TRP A 102 22.64 -0.81 5.86
N ALA A 103 23.54 -1.62 5.29
CA ALA A 103 24.67 -2.21 6.03
C ALA A 103 25.92 -1.29 6.04
N SER A 104 25.98 -0.28 5.18
CA SER A 104 27.08 0.67 5.06
C SER A 104 27.14 1.64 6.24
N ALA A 105 28.23 2.40 6.37
CA ALA A 105 28.34 3.45 7.37
C ALA A 105 27.27 4.55 7.18
N ASP A 106 27.01 4.96 5.93
CA ASP A 106 25.96 5.95 5.60
C ASP A 106 24.58 5.41 5.92
N GLY A 107 24.32 4.13 5.62
CA GLY A 107 23.06 3.47 5.91
C GLY A 107 22.77 3.37 7.42
N LYS A 108 23.80 3.03 8.22
CA LYS A 108 23.68 3.00 9.67
C LYS A 108 23.40 4.39 10.26
N ALA A 109 24.03 5.44 9.73
CA ALA A 109 23.74 6.81 10.12
C ALA A 109 22.30 7.19 9.77
N ALA A 110 21.83 6.85 8.56
CA ALA A 110 20.46 7.10 8.14
C ALA A 110 19.44 6.32 9.01
N LEU A 111 19.72 5.08 9.42
CA LEU A 111 18.87 4.33 10.34
C LEU A 111 18.75 5.03 11.70
N ALA A 112 19.86 5.52 12.24
CA ALA A 112 19.84 6.27 13.51
C ALA A 112 19.00 7.57 13.41
N GLU A 113 19.05 8.26 12.27
CA GLU A 113 18.20 9.43 12.01
C GLU A 113 16.71 9.06 11.93
N ILE A 114 16.39 7.92 11.28
CA ILE A 114 15.02 7.41 11.21
C ILE A 114 14.52 7.03 12.61
N GLU A 115 15.32 6.33 13.41
CA GLU A 115 14.98 5.97 14.78
C GLU A 115 14.68 7.23 15.63
N GLN A 116 15.51 8.26 15.52
CA GLN A 116 15.28 9.53 16.21
C GLN A 116 13.98 10.21 15.74
N MET A 117 13.70 10.20 14.44
CA MET A 117 12.45 10.72 13.87
C MET A 117 11.24 9.97 14.43
N LEU A 118 11.29 8.64 14.45
CA LEU A 118 10.22 7.79 14.97
C LEU A 118 10.01 7.98 16.48
N ALA A 119 11.07 8.16 17.24
CA ALA A 119 10.99 8.42 18.68
C ALA A 119 10.40 9.79 19.01
N ALA A 120 10.72 10.79 18.19
CA ALA A 120 10.29 12.18 18.41
C ALA A 120 8.85 12.46 17.93
N ASN A 121 8.30 11.64 17.01
CA ASN A 121 7.03 11.93 16.36
C ASN A 121 6.07 10.72 16.46
N PRO A 122 4.84 10.91 16.94
CA PRO A 122 3.87 9.83 17.09
C PRO A 122 3.34 9.34 15.73
N HIS A 123 3.33 10.19 14.71
CA HIS A 123 2.80 9.86 13.38
C HIS A 123 3.86 10.15 12.33
N CYS A 124 4.31 9.10 11.65
CA CYS A 124 5.37 9.19 10.65
C CYS A 124 4.97 8.50 9.34
N ILE A 125 5.51 9.03 8.24
CA ILE A 125 5.40 8.45 6.91
C ILE A 125 6.81 8.21 6.39
N ILE A 126 7.12 7.01 5.91
CA ILE A 126 8.31 6.72 5.10
C ILE A 126 7.82 6.39 3.70
N GLU A 127 8.33 7.11 2.70
CA GLU A 127 7.86 7.04 1.33
C GLU A 127 8.98 6.73 0.35
N THR A 128 8.69 5.86 -0.63
CA THR A 128 9.62 5.54 -1.72
C THR A 128 9.48 6.46 -2.93
N ASN A 129 8.48 7.33 -2.98
CA ASN A 129 8.32 8.29 -4.06
C ASN A 129 9.23 9.51 -3.85
N ASP A 130 9.77 10.04 -4.95
CA ASP A 130 10.49 11.30 -4.93
C ASP A 130 9.51 12.47 -4.81
N ALA A 131 9.98 13.62 -4.32
CA ALA A 131 9.20 14.85 -4.35
C ALA A 131 8.99 15.30 -5.80
N GLY A 132 7.73 15.55 -6.19
CA GLY A 132 7.39 16.04 -7.53
C GLY A 132 7.42 15.00 -8.66
N GLY A 133 7.45 13.71 -8.33
CA GLY A 133 7.48 12.61 -9.30
C GLY A 133 8.78 11.80 -9.22
N ASN A 134 8.79 10.57 -9.77
CA ASN A 134 9.87 9.60 -9.58
C ASN A 134 11.06 9.76 -10.53
N GLN A 135 11.32 10.98 -11.04
CA GLN A 135 12.37 11.22 -12.03
C GLN A 135 13.78 10.99 -11.47
N LEU A 136 14.05 11.43 -10.23
CA LEU A 136 15.37 11.23 -9.61
C LEU A 136 15.71 9.75 -9.45
N THR A 137 14.73 8.94 -9.07
CA THR A 137 14.89 7.48 -8.96
C THR A 137 15.07 6.84 -10.33
N ALA A 138 14.32 7.28 -11.34
CA ALA A 138 14.45 6.79 -12.71
C ALA A 138 15.83 7.11 -13.29
N ASP A 139 16.32 8.34 -13.13
CA ASP A 139 17.64 8.76 -13.61
C ASP A 139 18.76 7.97 -12.90
N TYR A 140 18.64 7.76 -11.60
CA TYR A 140 19.59 6.95 -10.82
C TYR A 140 19.64 5.50 -11.31
N ALA A 141 18.48 4.90 -11.60
CA ALA A 141 18.37 3.55 -12.14
C ALA A 141 18.96 3.45 -13.54
N ALA A 142 18.60 4.38 -14.44
CA ALA A 142 19.10 4.42 -15.81
C ALA A 142 20.64 4.54 -15.87
N ALA A 143 21.23 5.40 -15.04
CA ALA A 143 22.68 5.56 -14.95
C ALA A 143 23.42 4.28 -14.50
N ARG A 144 22.71 3.30 -13.96
CA ARG A 144 23.24 2.01 -13.47
C ARG A 144 22.77 0.81 -14.28
N GLY A 145 22.04 1.02 -15.36
CA GLY A 145 21.49 -0.05 -16.19
C GLY A 145 20.43 -0.90 -15.49
N ILE A 146 19.76 -0.35 -14.48
CA ILE A 146 18.67 -1.03 -13.75
C ILE A 146 17.40 -0.85 -14.58
N ASP A 147 16.83 -1.96 -15.03
CA ASP A 147 15.55 -1.97 -15.73
C ASP A 147 14.34 -1.81 -14.78
N LEU A 148 13.14 -1.77 -15.34
CA LEU A 148 11.92 -1.53 -14.56
C LEU A 148 11.66 -2.62 -13.50
N ASP A 149 11.95 -3.87 -13.82
CA ASP A 149 11.74 -4.98 -12.89
C ASP A 149 12.81 -4.97 -11.80
N GLY A 150 14.06 -4.75 -12.15
CA GLY A 150 15.16 -4.54 -11.20
C GLY A 150 14.91 -3.36 -10.27
N LEU A 151 14.31 -2.28 -10.77
CA LEU A 151 13.92 -1.12 -9.97
C LEU A 151 12.85 -1.50 -8.92
N ARG A 152 11.81 -2.19 -9.32
CA ARG A 152 10.74 -2.64 -8.42
C ARG A 152 11.25 -3.58 -7.33
N VAL A 153 12.03 -4.59 -7.74
CA VAL A 153 12.64 -5.56 -6.82
C VAL A 153 13.64 -4.88 -5.90
N GLY A 154 14.47 -3.98 -6.43
CA GLY A 154 15.47 -3.23 -5.68
C GLY A 154 14.85 -2.37 -4.58
N ILE A 155 13.81 -1.58 -4.91
CA ILE A 155 13.08 -0.76 -3.92
C ILE A 155 12.47 -1.65 -2.84
N SER A 156 11.76 -2.70 -3.22
CA SER A 156 11.10 -3.59 -2.25
C SER A 156 12.10 -4.28 -1.33
N GLY A 157 13.21 -4.78 -1.88
CA GLY A 157 14.29 -5.41 -1.11
C GLY A 157 14.98 -4.43 -0.15
N SER A 158 15.26 -3.22 -0.61
CA SER A 158 15.90 -2.18 0.21
C SER A 158 15.01 -1.76 1.37
N VAL A 159 13.72 -1.56 1.12
CA VAL A 159 12.75 -1.24 2.17
C VAL A 159 12.64 -2.37 3.19
N GLY A 160 12.63 -3.63 2.73
CA GLY A 160 12.65 -4.80 3.62
C GLY A 160 13.90 -4.85 4.51
N GLN A 161 15.07 -4.53 3.96
CA GLN A 161 16.33 -4.44 4.73
C GLN A 161 16.30 -3.32 5.78
N MET A 162 15.80 -2.15 5.40
CA MET A 162 15.61 -1.03 6.32
C MET A 162 14.72 -1.41 7.51
N PHE A 163 13.55 -2.01 7.23
CA PHE A 163 12.63 -2.44 8.27
C PHE A 163 13.20 -3.55 9.15
N GLY A 164 13.90 -4.53 8.56
CA GLY A 164 14.60 -5.57 9.33
C GLY A 164 15.66 -4.99 10.26
N ALA A 165 16.34 -3.91 9.86
CA ALA A 165 17.33 -3.23 10.70
C ALA A 165 16.72 -2.36 11.80
N LEU A 166 15.52 -1.79 11.59
CA LEU A 166 14.84 -0.93 12.56
C LEU A 166 14.04 -1.71 13.61
N PHE A 167 13.48 -2.88 13.24
CA PHE A 167 12.49 -3.59 14.07
C PHE A 167 12.79 -5.08 14.28
N GLY A 168 13.87 -5.60 13.68
CA GLY A 168 14.36 -7.00 13.80
C GLY A 168 15.46 -7.12 14.82
#